data_30a883bf18ac71a6f0ca1df7760ef8b2
#
_entry.id   30a883bf18ac71a6f0ca1df7760ef8b2
#
_cell.length_a   1.000
_cell.length_b   1.000
_cell.length_c   1.000
_cell.angle_alpha   90.00
_cell.angle_beta   90.00
_cell.angle_gamma   90.00
#
_symmetry.space_group_name_H-M   'P 1'
#
loop_
_entity.id
_entity.type
_entity.pdbx_description
1 polymer ?
#
loop_
_entity_poly.entity_id
_entity_poly.type
_entity_poly.pdbx_seq_one_letter_code
_entity_poly.pdbx_strand_id
1 'polypeptide(L)'
;MKINAIKFLTLSILTATTFVSCNNDDTMVAEEQTDFSGTYVQKDQMARPAINTVFIASGAPKDAFNTTTPSAMGANYQSVFQSRLLALNSGYTTNALGQTATQLTTLLATDVLGVSKTGTTTFFDGTNVLTGRALADDVIDTELLLIFGGPTGGSNPGLTSDNVGANDKAFLTSFPYLAAAW
;
A
#
# COMPACT_ATOMS: atom_id res chain seq x y z
N MET A 1 69.23 36.25 9.45
CA MET A 1 67.93 36.06 8.79
C MET A 1 67.77 34.68 8.21
N LYS A 2 68.07 33.60 8.97
CA LYS A 2 67.95 32.19 8.52
C LYS A 2 67.12 31.31 9.45
N ILE A 3 66.59 31.85 10.53
CA ILE A 3 65.83 31.06 11.56
C ILE A 3 64.34 31.01 11.25
N ASN A 4 63.84 31.92 10.44
CA ASN A 4 62.38 31.96 10.16
C ASN A 4 61.95 31.00 9.06
N ALA A 5 62.87 30.58 8.17
CA ALA A 5 62.53 29.63 7.11
C ALA A 5 62.28 28.18 7.62
N ILE A 6 63.06 27.81 8.68
CA ILE A 6 62.92 26.45 9.26
C ILE A 6 61.63 26.32 10.08
N LYS A 7 61.19 27.40 10.71
CA LYS A 7 59.91 27.40 11.49
C LYS A 7 58.70 27.32 10.57
N PHE A 8 58.76 27.90 9.39
CA PHE A 8 57.69 27.79 8.40
C PHE A 8 57.61 26.41 7.75
N LEU A 9 58.78 25.78 7.53
CA LEU A 9 58.83 24.45 6.94
C LEU A 9 58.30 23.34 7.89
N THR A 10 58.59 23.46 9.19
CA THR A 10 58.09 22.54 10.21
C THR A 10 56.57 22.70 10.47
N LEU A 11 56.05 23.91 10.33
CA LEU A 11 54.61 24.13 10.47
C LEU A 11 53.82 23.63 9.27
N SER A 12 54.37 23.73 8.09
CA SER A 12 53.77 23.23 6.84
C SER A 12 53.74 21.69 6.77
N ILE A 13 54.68 21.01 7.40
CA ILE A 13 54.73 19.54 7.45
C ILE A 13 53.75 18.99 8.49
N LEU A 14 53.48 19.74 9.58
CA LEU A 14 52.57 19.30 10.63
C LEU A 14 51.11 19.46 10.22
N THR A 15 50.79 20.38 9.30
CA THR A 15 49.43 20.55 8.76
C THR A 15 49.08 19.56 7.64
N ALA A 16 50.08 18.93 7.03
CA ALA A 16 49.84 17.92 5.97
C ALA A 16 49.51 16.52 6.47
N THR A 17 49.74 16.24 7.77
CA THR A 17 49.52 14.90 8.34
C THR A 17 48.14 14.71 8.99
N THR A 18 47.30 15.73 9.01
CA THR A 18 45.94 15.60 9.61
C THR A 18 44.82 15.27 8.60
N PHE A 19 45.14 15.09 7.33
CA PHE A 19 44.13 14.75 6.31
C PHE A 19 44.22 13.32 5.81
N VAL A 20 44.92 12.43 6.47
CA VAL A 20 45.00 11.00 6.09
C VAL A 20 44.34 10.15 7.15
N SER A 21 43.16 10.52 7.61
CA SER A 21 42.37 9.67 8.49
C SER A 21 40.90 9.76 8.14
N CYS A 22 40.57 9.37 6.94
CA CYS A 22 39.26 8.82 6.55
C CYS A 22 39.48 7.99 5.28
N ASN A 23 40.27 6.93 5.42
CA ASN A 23 39.97 5.77 4.61
C ASN A 23 38.80 5.09 5.32
N ASN A 24 37.62 5.53 5.00
CA ASN A 24 36.50 4.60 5.04
C ASN A 24 36.85 3.52 4.05
N ASP A 25 37.19 2.36 4.56
CA ASP A 25 37.00 1.09 3.86
C ASP A 25 35.48 0.84 3.72
N ASP A 26 34.75 1.85 3.27
CA ASP A 26 33.54 1.59 2.49
C ASP A 26 34.07 1.04 1.15
N THR A 27 34.41 -0.22 1.14
CA THR A 27 34.23 -1.01 -0.06
C THR A 27 32.77 -0.77 -0.40
N MET A 28 32.51 0.19 -1.29
CA MET A 28 31.30 0.25 -2.04
C MET A 28 31.22 -1.10 -2.70
N VAL A 29 30.57 -2.05 -2.02
CA VAL A 29 30.04 -3.22 -2.71
C VAL A 29 29.13 -2.55 -3.74
N ALA A 30 29.58 -2.52 -4.99
CA ALA A 30 28.76 -2.03 -6.07
C ALA A 30 27.46 -2.80 -5.91
N GLU A 31 26.37 -2.07 -5.56
CA GLU A 31 25.07 -2.72 -5.49
C GLU A 31 24.92 -3.42 -6.83
N GLU A 32 24.89 -4.74 -6.79
CA GLU A 32 24.70 -5.54 -7.97
C GLU A 32 23.38 -5.08 -8.56
N GLN A 33 23.46 -4.28 -9.62
CA GLN A 33 22.28 -3.68 -10.23
C GLN A 33 21.44 -4.84 -10.76
N THR A 34 20.34 -5.10 -10.09
CA THR A 34 19.43 -6.18 -10.46
C THR A 34 19.03 -6.02 -11.92
N ASP A 35 19.30 -7.03 -12.72
CA ASP A 35 18.87 -7.07 -14.12
C ASP A 35 17.39 -7.36 -14.18
N PHE A 36 16.61 -6.37 -14.60
CA PHE A 36 15.16 -6.48 -14.81
C PHE A 36 14.82 -6.78 -16.28
N SER A 37 15.80 -7.07 -17.13
CA SER A 37 15.52 -7.52 -18.50
C SER A 37 14.87 -8.90 -18.50
N GLY A 38 14.01 -9.14 -19.47
CA GLY A 38 13.36 -10.45 -19.63
C GLY A 38 11.85 -10.35 -19.74
N THR A 39 11.24 -11.52 -19.91
CA THR A 39 9.77 -11.66 -19.94
C THR A 39 9.29 -12.21 -18.62
N TYR A 40 8.40 -11.47 -17.98
CA TYR A 40 7.81 -11.83 -16.69
C TYR A 40 6.37 -12.24 -16.87
N VAL A 41 5.92 -13.16 -16.04
CA VAL A 41 4.51 -13.58 -15.95
C VAL A 41 4.01 -13.35 -14.54
N GLN A 42 2.78 -12.87 -14.43
CA GLN A 42 2.08 -12.76 -13.14
C GLN A 42 1.85 -14.17 -12.59
N LYS A 43 2.38 -14.46 -11.41
CA LYS A 43 2.20 -15.76 -10.75
C LYS A 43 1.11 -15.71 -9.70
N ASP A 44 1.07 -14.64 -8.94
CA ASP A 44 0.07 -14.39 -7.91
C ASP A 44 0.14 -12.94 -7.46
N GLN A 45 -0.97 -12.40 -6.98
CA GLN A 45 -1.01 -11.11 -6.29
C GLN A 45 -2.22 -11.01 -5.38
N MET A 46 -2.09 -10.26 -4.31
CA MET A 46 -3.17 -9.74 -3.50
C MET A 46 -2.73 -8.38 -2.95
N ALA A 47 -3.42 -7.31 -3.33
CA ALA A 47 -3.06 -5.98 -2.87
C ALA A 47 -3.98 -5.50 -1.75
N ARG A 48 -5.28 -5.69 -1.88
CA ARG A 48 -6.27 -5.24 -0.90
C ARG A 48 -6.99 -6.43 -0.26
N PRO A 49 -7.12 -6.46 1.08
CA PRO A 49 -7.89 -7.49 1.77
C PRO A 49 -9.32 -7.57 1.23
N ALA A 50 -9.91 -8.73 1.29
CA ALA A 50 -11.28 -9.04 0.94
C ALA A 50 -11.68 -8.86 -0.54
N ILE A 51 -10.98 -8.11 -1.38
CA ILE A 51 -11.39 -7.86 -2.78
C ILE A 51 -11.63 -9.17 -3.54
N ASN A 52 -10.64 -10.04 -3.63
CA ASN A 52 -10.80 -11.35 -4.25
C ASN A 52 -11.85 -12.19 -3.48
N THR A 53 -11.86 -12.13 -2.16
CA THR A 53 -12.77 -12.93 -1.32
C THR A 53 -14.22 -12.57 -1.53
N VAL A 54 -14.56 -11.30 -1.62
CA VAL A 54 -15.94 -10.80 -1.71
C VAL A 54 -16.46 -10.83 -3.15
N PHE A 55 -15.62 -10.37 -4.11
CA PHE A 55 -16.08 -10.07 -5.46
C PHE A 55 -15.87 -11.20 -6.46
N ILE A 56 -15.01 -12.18 -6.15
CA ILE A 56 -14.71 -13.30 -7.07
C ILE A 56 -15.29 -14.60 -6.53
N ALA A 57 -15.86 -15.40 -7.44
CA ALA A 57 -16.39 -16.72 -7.11
C ALA A 57 -15.25 -17.66 -6.66
N SER A 58 -15.60 -18.64 -5.82
CA SER A 58 -14.63 -19.59 -5.26
C SER A 58 -13.97 -20.47 -6.33
N GLY A 59 -12.78 -20.98 -6.04
CA GLY A 59 -12.02 -21.90 -6.88
C GLY A 59 -11.25 -21.18 -8.00
N ALA A 60 -11.13 -21.81 -9.15
CA ALA A 60 -10.33 -21.34 -10.29
C ALA A 60 -10.53 -19.86 -10.68
N PRO A 61 -11.71 -19.22 -10.56
CA PRO A 61 -11.86 -17.79 -10.80
C PRO A 61 -10.98 -16.92 -9.91
N LYS A 62 -10.72 -17.32 -8.64
CA LYS A 62 -9.83 -16.58 -7.73
C LYS A 62 -8.38 -16.63 -8.20
N ASP A 63 -7.92 -17.79 -8.64
CA ASP A 63 -6.57 -17.97 -9.18
C ASP A 63 -6.40 -17.17 -10.48
N ALA A 64 -7.43 -17.18 -11.34
CA ALA A 64 -7.43 -16.38 -12.56
C ALA A 64 -7.37 -14.88 -12.28
N PHE A 65 -8.08 -14.39 -11.25
CA PHE A 65 -7.99 -13.00 -10.83
C PHE A 65 -6.58 -12.65 -10.35
N ASN A 66 -6.00 -13.48 -9.46
CA ASN A 66 -4.67 -13.23 -8.89
C ASN A 66 -3.53 -13.28 -9.94
N THR A 67 -3.72 -14.02 -11.03
CA THR A 67 -2.74 -14.10 -12.12
C THR A 67 -2.98 -13.10 -13.25
N THR A 68 -4.06 -12.32 -13.17
CA THR A 68 -4.32 -11.24 -14.13
C THR A 68 -3.49 -10.02 -13.78
N THR A 69 -2.78 -9.46 -14.78
CA THR A 69 -2.00 -8.24 -14.57
C THR A 69 -2.91 -7.05 -14.22
N PRO A 70 -2.46 -6.14 -13.35
CA PRO A 70 -3.28 -4.98 -12.95
C PRO A 70 -3.82 -4.16 -14.13
N SER A 71 -3.07 -4.05 -15.21
CA SER A 71 -3.49 -3.34 -16.42
C SER A 71 -4.69 -3.97 -17.13
N ALA A 72 -4.93 -5.27 -16.95
CA ALA A 72 -6.04 -5.99 -17.55
C ALA A 72 -7.22 -6.20 -16.58
N MET A 73 -7.02 -6.03 -15.26
CA MET A 73 -8.04 -6.33 -14.26
C MET A 73 -9.32 -5.51 -14.45
N GLY A 74 -9.20 -4.19 -14.66
CA GLY A 74 -10.36 -3.32 -14.84
C GLY A 74 -11.27 -3.78 -15.98
N ALA A 75 -10.69 -4.11 -17.14
CA ALA A 75 -11.44 -4.57 -18.30
C ALA A 75 -12.08 -5.96 -18.07
N ASN A 76 -11.38 -6.84 -17.37
CA ASN A 76 -11.81 -8.23 -17.19
C ASN A 76 -12.83 -8.40 -16.05
N TYR A 77 -12.74 -7.59 -14.99
CA TYR A 77 -13.45 -7.88 -13.75
C TYR A 77 -14.42 -6.80 -13.28
N GLN A 78 -14.43 -5.59 -13.86
CA GLN A 78 -15.37 -4.55 -13.43
C GLN A 78 -16.83 -5.02 -13.47
N SER A 79 -17.26 -5.64 -14.56
CA SER A 79 -18.63 -6.14 -14.71
C SER A 79 -18.93 -7.33 -13.77
N VAL A 80 -17.93 -8.17 -13.51
CA VAL A 80 -18.03 -9.27 -12.53
C VAL A 80 -18.26 -8.70 -11.13
N PHE A 81 -17.46 -7.71 -10.73
CA PHE A 81 -17.58 -7.04 -9.44
C PHE A 81 -18.93 -6.34 -9.30
N GLN A 82 -19.39 -5.64 -10.34
CA GLN A 82 -20.70 -4.96 -10.31
C GLN A 82 -21.84 -5.96 -10.16
N SER A 83 -21.81 -7.06 -10.89
CA SER A 83 -22.79 -8.12 -10.76
C SER A 83 -22.79 -8.72 -9.37
N ARG A 84 -21.61 -8.91 -8.78
CA ARG A 84 -21.48 -9.44 -7.42
C ARG A 84 -21.98 -8.44 -6.37
N LEU A 85 -21.62 -7.16 -6.50
CA LEU A 85 -22.12 -6.10 -5.62
C LEU A 85 -23.66 -6.05 -5.58
N LEU A 86 -24.28 -6.06 -6.76
CA LEU A 86 -25.73 -6.02 -6.88
C LEU A 86 -26.40 -7.32 -6.41
N ALA A 87 -25.70 -8.45 -6.47
CA ALA A 87 -26.19 -9.70 -5.89
C ALA A 87 -26.10 -9.69 -4.35
N LEU A 88 -25.08 -9.05 -3.78
CA LEU A 88 -24.94 -8.87 -2.33
C LEU A 88 -25.92 -7.84 -1.77
N ASN A 89 -26.15 -6.76 -2.50
CA ASN A 89 -27.08 -5.70 -2.13
C ASN A 89 -27.91 -5.27 -3.33
N SER A 90 -29.04 -5.91 -3.54
CA SER A 90 -29.94 -5.62 -4.67
C SER A 90 -30.57 -4.21 -4.60
N GLY A 91 -30.56 -3.59 -3.42
CA GLY A 91 -31.03 -2.21 -3.20
C GLY A 91 -29.91 -1.17 -3.36
N TYR A 92 -28.75 -1.53 -3.83
CA TYR A 92 -27.63 -0.60 -3.99
C TYR A 92 -27.95 0.50 -5.01
N THR A 93 -27.92 1.74 -4.57
CA THR A 93 -28.05 2.93 -5.43
C THR A 93 -26.71 3.68 -5.47
N THR A 94 -26.31 4.24 -4.31
CA THR A 94 -25.01 4.82 -4.06
C THR A 94 -24.53 4.40 -2.68
N ASN A 95 -23.24 4.47 -2.43
CA ASN A 95 -22.67 4.27 -1.10
C ASN A 95 -22.54 5.61 -0.33
N ALA A 96 -21.99 5.55 0.87
CA ALA A 96 -21.77 6.73 1.72
C ALA A 96 -20.76 7.74 1.15
N LEU A 97 -20.00 7.37 0.12
CA LEU A 97 -19.13 8.28 -0.65
C LEU A 97 -19.83 8.84 -1.90
N GLY A 98 -21.13 8.58 -2.10
CA GLY A 98 -21.90 9.02 -3.26
C GLY A 98 -21.61 8.23 -4.54
N GLN A 99 -20.89 7.11 -4.47
CA GLN A 99 -20.49 6.31 -5.62
C GLN A 99 -21.60 5.35 -6.05
N THR A 100 -21.92 5.33 -7.33
CA THR A 100 -22.77 4.30 -7.95
C THR A 100 -22.06 2.95 -7.97
N ALA A 101 -22.81 1.86 -8.23
CA ALA A 101 -22.24 0.53 -8.34
C ALA A 101 -21.11 0.47 -9.39
N THR A 102 -21.31 1.12 -10.53
CA THR A 102 -20.28 1.18 -11.59
C THR A 102 -19.02 1.92 -11.10
N GLN A 103 -19.18 3.07 -10.44
CA GLN A 103 -18.05 3.84 -9.93
C GLN A 103 -17.25 3.08 -8.88
N LEU A 104 -17.90 2.51 -7.87
CA LEU A 104 -17.24 1.72 -6.84
C LEU A 104 -16.50 0.53 -7.46
N THR A 105 -17.17 -0.24 -8.30
CA THR A 105 -16.56 -1.46 -8.86
C THR A 105 -15.48 -1.17 -9.90
N THR A 106 -15.51 -0.02 -10.57
CA THR A 106 -14.40 0.44 -11.42
C THR A 106 -13.14 0.71 -10.57
N LEU A 107 -13.29 1.33 -9.40
CA LEU A 107 -12.17 1.58 -8.48
C LEU A 107 -11.63 0.29 -7.85
N LEU A 108 -12.51 -0.67 -7.57
CA LEU A 108 -12.13 -1.92 -6.90
C LEU A 108 -11.58 -3.00 -7.84
N ALA A 109 -11.99 -3.02 -9.11
CA ALA A 109 -11.65 -4.10 -10.03
C ALA A 109 -10.15 -4.20 -10.34
N THR A 110 -9.42 -3.09 -10.24
CA THR A 110 -7.95 -3.13 -10.28
C THR A 110 -7.42 -3.25 -8.86
N ASP A 111 -7.08 -4.47 -8.46
CA ASP A 111 -6.60 -4.76 -7.10
C ASP A 111 -5.14 -4.35 -6.94
N VAL A 112 -4.93 -3.09 -6.61
CA VAL A 112 -3.61 -2.48 -6.35
C VAL A 112 -3.66 -1.60 -5.11
N LEU A 113 -2.52 -1.41 -4.46
CA LEU A 113 -2.36 -0.42 -3.40
C LEU A 113 -1.99 0.92 -4.01
N GLY A 114 -2.78 1.95 -3.72
CA GLY A 114 -2.41 3.32 -4.00
C GLY A 114 -1.33 3.80 -3.02
N VAL A 115 -0.42 4.65 -3.51
CA VAL A 115 0.66 5.21 -2.68
C VAL A 115 0.71 6.71 -2.91
N SER A 116 0.68 7.49 -1.83
CA SER A 116 1.01 8.92 -1.88
C SER A 116 2.44 9.14 -1.38
N LYS A 117 3.27 9.79 -2.20
CA LYS A 117 4.66 10.12 -1.83
C LYS A 117 4.77 11.43 -1.05
N THR A 118 3.81 12.33 -1.20
CA THR A 118 3.89 13.70 -0.69
C THR A 118 2.60 14.23 -0.08
N GLY A 119 1.49 13.59 -0.36
CA GLY A 119 0.17 13.99 0.14
C GLY A 119 -0.20 13.28 1.44
N THR A 120 -1.25 13.73 2.07
CA THR A 120 -1.88 13.03 3.19
C THR A 120 -2.45 11.70 2.71
N THR A 121 -2.22 10.64 3.47
CA THR A 121 -2.80 9.32 3.17
C THR A 121 -4.27 9.30 3.55
N THR A 122 -5.09 8.64 2.73
CA THR A 122 -6.53 8.56 2.94
C THR A 122 -7.09 7.29 2.32
N PHE A 123 -8.25 6.87 2.81
CA PHE A 123 -9.01 5.77 2.22
C PHE A 123 -9.55 6.15 0.83
N PHE A 124 -10.05 7.36 0.68
CA PHE A 124 -10.51 7.93 -0.58
C PHE A 124 -10.46 9.46 -0.51
N ASP A 125 -9.76 10.09 -1.44
CA ASP A 125 -9.57 11.55 -1.49
C ASP A 125 -10.47 12.27 -2.51
N GLY A 126 -11.48 11.56 -3.03
CA GLY A 126 -12.34 12.03 -4.12
C GLY A 126 -11.92 11.52 -5.50
N THR A 127 -10.70 11.00 -5.63
CA THR A 127 -10.14 10.50 -6.89
C THR A 127 -9.40 9.18 -6.70
N ASN A 128 -8.53 9.11 -5.69
CA ASN A 128 -7.66 7.98 -5.43
C ASN A 128 -8.18 7.14 -4.28
N VAL A 129 -8.14 5.83 -4.45
CA VAL A 129 -8.52 4.83 -3.43
C VAL A 129 -7.27 4.34 -2.73
N LEU A 130 -7.30 4.28 -1.41
CA LEU A 130 -6.26 3.71 -0.55
C LEU A 130 -4.87 4.26 -0.83
N THR A 131 -4.68 5.56 -0.67
CA THR A 131 -3.35 6.18 -0.70
C THR A 131 -2.56 5.91 0.59
N GLY A 132 -3.15 5.21 1.54
CA GLY A 132 -2.59 4.77 2.80
C GLY A 132 -3.67 4.65 3.87
N ARG A 133 -3.31 4.02 4.99
CA ARG A 133 -4.14 3.85 6.17
C ARG A 133 -3.28 3.70 7.41
N ALA A 134 -3.84 4.03 8.58
CA ALA A 134 -3.21 3.75 9.87
C ALA A 134 -3.41 2.27 10.25
N LEU A 135 -2.56 1.76 11.15
CA LEU A 135 -2.70 0.39 11.66
C LEU A 135 -3.99 0.15 12.43
N ALA A 136 -4.57 1.21 13.00
CA ALA A 136 -5.82 1.15 13.76
C ALA A 136 -7.08 1.36 12.92
N ASP A 137 -6.95 1.60 11.61
CA ASP A 137 -8.13 1.80 10.76
C ASP A 137 -8.90 0.50 10.58
N ASP A 138 -10.20 0.57 10.82
CA ASP A 138 -11.13 -0.54 10.62
C ASP A 138 -11.50 -0.64 9.13
N VAL A 139 -10.76 -1.49 8.42
CA VAL A 139 -10.91 -1.66 6.97
C VAL A 139 -12.15 -2.48 6.65
N ILE A 140 -12.43 -3.51 7.43
CA ILE A 140 -13.57 -4.41 7.16
C ILE A 140 -14.88 -3.67 7.36
N ASP A 141 -15.05 -2.96 8.46
CA ASP A 141 -16.26 -2.14 8.69
C ASP A 141 -16.41 -1.08 7.59
N THR A 142 -15.33 -0.46 7.15
CA THR A 142 -15.37 0.48 6.03
C THR A 142 -15.83 -0.19 4.73
N GLU A 143 -15.33 -1.38 4.41
CA GLU A 143 -15.75 -2.14 3.21
C GLU A 143 -17.23 -2.55 3.30
N LEU A 144 -17.66 -3.07 4.45
CA LEU A 144 -19.05 -3.43 4.70
C LEU A 144 -19.99 -2.21 4.60
N LEU A 145 -19.58 -1.08 5.15
CA LEU A 145 -20.33 0.17 5.07
C LEU A 145 -20.52 0.62 3.61
N LEU A 146 -19.47 0.54 2.78
CA LEU A 146 -19.54 0.91 1.37
C LEU A 146 -20.41 -0.04 0.54
N ILE A 147 -20.53 -1.30 0.93
CA ILE A 147 -21.37 -2.30 0.24
C ILE A 147 -22.82 -2.19 0.70
N PHE A 148 -23.08 -2.08 2.01
CA PHE A 148 -24.41 -2.26 2.60
C PHE A 148 -25.02 -0.99 3.19
N GLY A 149 -24.22 0.01 3.56
CA GLY A 149 -24.65 1.19 4.29
C GLY A 149 -25.54 2.17 3.49
N GLY A 150 -25.55 2.07 2.18
CA GLY A 150 -26.31 2.97 1.30
C GLY A 150 -25.81 4.42 1.34
N PRO A 151 -26.61 5.38 0.82
CA PRO A 151 -26.15 6.77 0.63
C PRO A 151 -25.77 7.50 1.93
N THR A 152 -26.34 7.08 3.06
CA THR A 152 -26.11 7.72 4.38
C THR A 152 -25.30 6.87 5.34
N GLY A 153 -24.92 5.65 4.94
CA GLY A 153 -24.26 4.69 5.80
C GLY A 153 -25.20 3.91 6.74
N GLY A 154 -26.49 4.20 6.75
CA GLY A 154 -27.45 3.64 7.72
C GLY A 154 -28.45 2.63 7.17
N SER A 155 -28.35 2.21 5.91
CA SER A 155 -29.41 1.42 5.25
C SER A 155 -29.53 -0.02 5.78
N ASN A 156 -28.44 -0.67 6.15
CA ASN A 156 -28.43 -2.05 6.65
C ASN A 156 -27.51 -2.17 7.87
N PRO A 157 -27.86 -1.60 9.02
CA PRO A 157 -26.94 -1.47 10.16
C PRO A 157 -26.44 -2.81 10.72
N GLY A 158 -27.15 -3.91 10.49
CA GLY A 158 -26.69 -5.25 10.87
C GLY A 158 -25.66 -5.89 9.92
N LEU A 159 -25.33 -5.23 8.81
CA LEU A 159 -24.39 -5.71 7.79
C LEU A 159 -23.20 -4.77 7.59
N THR A 160 -23.08 -3.71 8.38
CA THR A 160 -22.06 -2.65 8.19
C THR A 160 -20.89 -2.75 9.17
N SER A 161 -20.83 -3.82 9.96
CA SER A 161 -19.73 -4.09 10.89
C SER A 161 -19.49 -5.60 11.02
N ASP A 162 -18.25 -5.98 11.21
CA ASP A 162 -17.85 -7.35 11.58
C ASP A 162 -17.87 -7.56 13.11
N ASN A 163 -18.20 -6.52 13.88
CA ASN A 163 -18.24 -6.47 15.34
C ASN A 163 -16.86 -6.65 16.02
N VAL A 164 -15.77 -6.35 15.31
CA VAL A 164 -14.41 -6.31 15.83
C VAL A 164 -13.95 -4.85 15.84
N GLY A 165 -14.32 -4.10 16.86
CA GLY A 165 -14.08 -2.65 16.95
C GLY A 165 -12.73 -2.23 17.51
N ALA A 166 -11.80 -3.17 17.80
CA ALA A 166 -10.49 -2.84 18.33
C ALA A 166 -9.46 -3.95 18.07
N ASN A 167 -8.20 -3.55 17.98
CA ASN A 167 -7.10 -4.50 17.93
C ASN A 167 -6.94 -5.20 19.30
N ASP A 168 -6.73 -6.50 19.31
CA ASP A 168 -6.61 -7.34 20.51
C ASP A 168 -5.24 -7.23 21.21
N LYS A 169 -4.23 -6.69 20.51
CA LYS A 169 -2.89 -6.39 21.03
C LYS A 169 -2.48 -4.97 20.72
N ALA A 170 -1.79 -4.33 21.66
CA ALA A 170 -1.21 -3.00 21.45
C ALA A 170 -0.16 -3.05 20.34
N PHE A 171 -0.18 -2.03 19.47
CA PHE A 171 0.86 -1.82 18.49
C PHE A 171 2.20 -1.45 19.14
N LEU A 172 3.30 -1.83 18.51
CA LEU A 172 4.63 -1.45 18.96
C LEU A 172 4.91 0.02 18.61
N THR A 173 5.74 0.68 19.41
CA THR A 173 6.17 2.06 19.17
C THR A 173 7.32 2.19 18.19
N SER A 174 7.94 1.05 17.81
CA SER A 174 9.04 0.96 16.85
C SER A 174 8.74 -0.11 15.80
N PHE A 175 9.46 -0.06 14.67
CA PHE A 175 9.37 -1.10 13.64
C PHE A 175 9.60 -2.50 14.25
N PRO A 176 8.77 -3.50 13.89
CA PRO A 176 7.81 -3.54 12.79
C PRO A 176 6.41 -2.97 13.08
N TYR A 177 6.18 -2.31 14.19
CA TYR A 177 4.94 -1.68 14.66
C TYR A 177 3.78 -2.63 14.96
N LEU A 178 3.63 -3.73 14.23
CA LEU A 178 2.63 -4.75 14.49
C LEU A 178 2.99 -5.58 15.72
N ALA A 179 2.00 -5.96 16.50
CA ALA A 179 2.18 -6.94 17.57
C ALA A 179 2.63 -8.30 16.99
N ALA A 180 3.34 -9.09 17.80
CA ALA A 180 3.66 -10.46 17.42
C ALA A 180 2.37 -11.29 17.24
N ALA A 181 2.37 -12.20 16.29
CA ALA A 181 1.30 -13.17 16.12
C ALA A 181 1.14 -14.03 17.38
N TRP A 182 -0.04 -14.61 17.55
CA TRP A 182 -0.36 -15.53 18.64
C TRP A 182 0.39 -16.85 18.50
#